data_dc45e519a7316a00fa88e4ff10635dec
#
_entry.id   dc45e519a7316a00fa88e4ff10635dec
#
_cell.length_a   1.000
_cell.length_b   1.000
_cell.length_c   1.000
_cell.angle_alpha   90.00
_cell.angle_beta   90.00
_cell.angle_gamma   90.00
#
_symmetry.space_group_name_H-M   'P 1'
#
loop_
_entity.id
_entity.type
_entity.pdbx_description
1 polymer ?
#
loop_
_entity_poly.entity_id
_entity_poly.type
_entity_poly.pdbx_seq_one_letter_code
_entity_poly.pdbx_strand_id
1 'polypeptide(L)'
;MDIPKIQWYPGHIAKAEKKLSEVINKVDLVIEVRDARIPLSTGHPHLNKWINNKKHILVINRSDMISPNTINSWNKWFNSKDQYPLWCDAKRGIGIKEICKSAKDSRSSIDDRRLSRGCLLYTSPSPRD
;
A
#
# COMPACT_ATOMS: atom_id res chain seq x y z
N MET A 1 16.08 27.06 7.98
CA MET A 1 16.68 26.10 8.89
C MET A 1 16.66 24.74 8.27
N ASP A 2 17.82 24.17 8.07
CA ASP A 2 17.92 22.86 7.45
C ASP A 2 17.52 21.81 8.45
N ILE A 3 16.40 21.17 8.18
CA ILE A 3 16.07 19.95 8.89
C ILE A 3 17.14 18.93 8.52
N PRO A 4 17.88 18.39 9.49
CA PRO A 4 18.86 17.39 9.16
C PRO A 4 18.13 16.22 8.50
N LYS A 5 18.37 16.05 7.22
CA LYS A 5 17.94 14.84 6.55
C LYS A 5 18.59 13.67 7.25
N ILE A 6 17.78 12.69 7.61
CA ILE A 6 18.34 11.42 8.05
C ILE A 6 19.22 10.96 6.90
N GLN A 7 20.51 11.05 7.11
CA GLN A 7 21.44 10.62 6.09
C GLN A 7 21.64 9.13 6.21
N TRP A 8 20.87 8.44 5.39
CA TRP A 8 21.17 7.04 5.14
C TRP A 8 22.41 6.98 4.27
N TYR A 9 23.29 6.07 4.54
CA TYR A 9 24.42 5.82 3.65
C TYR A 9 23.85 5.47 2.27
N PRO A 10 24.25 6.18 1.20
CA PRO A 10 23.67 5.96 -0.13
C PRO A 10 23.69 4.51 -0.60
N GLY A 11 24.74 3.77 -0.25
CA GLY A 11 24.81 2.35 -0.57
C GLY A 11 23.74 1.51 0.10
N HIS A 12 23.39 1.83 1.34
CA HIS A 12 22.34 1.11 2.07
C HIS A 12 20.96 1.40 1.49
N ILE A 13 20.68 2.64 1.09
CA ILE A 13 19.43 3.02 0.46
C ILE A 13 19.29 2.31 -0.88
N ALA A 14 20.30 2.36 -1.73
CA ALA A 14 20.28 1.73 -3.04
C ALA A 14 20.06 0.22 -2.93
N LYS A 15 20.71 -0.42 -1.96
CA LYS A 15 20.57 -1.85 -1.71
C LYS A 15 19.15 -2.20 -1.25
N ALA A 16 18.59 -1.40 -0.34
CA ALA A 16 17.24 -1.61 0.17
C ALA A 16 16.20 -1.40 -0.93
N GLU A 17 16.37 -0.38 -1.75
CA GLU A 17 15.46 -0.12 -2.88
C GLU A 17 15.51 -1.23 -3.92
N LYS A 18 16.70 -1.72 -4.25
CA LYS A 18 16.86 -2.84 -5.17
C LYS A 18 16.16 -4.08 -4.65
N LYS A 19 16.35 -4.40 -3.38
CA LYS A 19 15.71 -5.55 -2.74
C LYS A 19 14.19 -5.41 -2.73
N LEU A 20 13.68 -4.22 -2.42
CA LEU A 20 12.25 -3.95 -2.41
C LEU A 20 11.66 -4.07 -3.82
N SER A 21 12.31 -3.53 -4.84
CA SER A 21 11.84 -3.65 -6.21
C SER A 21 11.82 -5.10 -6.69
N GLU A 22 12.80 -5.91 -6.28
CA GLU A 22 12.83 -7.34 -6.59
C GLU A 22 11.66 -8.08 -5.95
N VAL A 23 11.34 -7.75 -4.69
CA VAL A 23 10.19 -8.35 -3.99
C VAL A 23 8.89 -7.93 -4.66
N ILE A 24 8.73 -6.66 -5.01
CA ILE A 24 7.53 -6.16 -5.68
C ILE A 24 7.32 -6.85 -7.02
N ASN A 25 8.38 -7.14 -7.76
CA ASN A 25 8.27 -7.86 -9.03
C ASN A 25 7.70 -9.27 -8.88
N LYS A 26 7.82 -9.87 -7.71
CA LYS A 26 7.38 -11.25 -7.45
C LYS A 26 5.96 -11.33 -6.90
N VAL A 27 5.37 -10.22 -6.47
CA VAL A 27 4.04 -10.21 -5.87
C VAL A 27 3.01 -9.68 -6.87
N ASP A 28 1.74 -9.99 -6.63
CA ASP A 28 0.64 -9.55 -7.47
C ASP A 28 -0.14 -8.38 -6.85
N LEU A 29 0.00 -8.20 -5.54
CA LEU A 29 -0.69 -7.17 -4.79
C LEU A 29 0.28 -6.46 -3.86
N VAL A 30 0.23 -5.14 -3.86
CA VAL A 30 1.00 -4.30 -2.94
C VAL A 30 0.03 -3.51 -2.08
N ILE A 31 0.20 -3.61 -0.77
CA ILE A 31 -0.53 -2.77 0.17
C ILE A 31 0.46 -1.77 0.73
N GLU A 32 0.27 -0.52 0.39
CA GLU A 32 1.09 0.58 0.89
C GLU A 32 0.43 1.19 2.13
N VAL A 33 1.16 1.23 3.24
CA VAL A 33 0.64 1.78 4.49
C VAL A 33 1.33 3.10 4.78
N ARG A 34 0.53 4.14 4.99
CA ARG A 34 1.01 5.47 5.38
C ARG A 34 0.42 5.86 6.73
N ASP A 35 0.95 6.94 7.31
CA ASP A 35 0.48 7.48 8.58
C ASP A 35 -0.43 8.68 8.32
N ALA A 36 -1.62 8.68 8.95
CA ALA A 36 -2.62 9.73 8.77
C ALA A 36 -2.14 11.12 9.19
N ARG A 37 -1.17 11.19 10.09
CA ARG A 37 -0.62 12.47 10.55
C ARG A 37 0.25 13.14 9.48
N ILE A 38 0.93 12.34 8.66
CA ILE A 38 1.83 12.81 7.60
C ILE A 38 1.69 11.94 6.35
N PRO A 39 0.51 11.94 5.71
CA PRO A 39 0.21 10.95 4.65
C PRO A 39 1.05 11.11 3.38
N LEU A 40 1.60 12.28 3.11
CA LEU A 40 2.49 12.47 1.97
C LEU A 40 3.92 12.06 2.29
N SER A 41 4.40 12.43 3.47
CA SER A 41 5.80 12.18 3.87
C SER A 41 6.10 10.71 4.09
N THR A 42 5.08 9.91 4.41
CA THR A 42 5.24 8.48 4.63
C THR A 42 5.13 7.64 3.36
N GLY A 43 4.85 8.27 2.22
CA GLY A 43 4.83 7.59 0.93
C GLY A 43 6.25 7.46 0.36
N HIS A 44 6.52 6.34 -0.31
CA HIS A 44 7.80 6.13 -0.95
C HIS A 44 7.79 6.75 -2.36
N PRO A 45 8.78 7.60 -2.70
CA PRO A 45 8.74 8.36 -3.97
C PRO A 45 8.85 7.50 -5.23
N HIS A 46 9.46 6.33 -5.14
CA HIS A 46 9.67 5.45 -6.30
C HIS A 46 8.72 4.28 -6.38
N LEU A 47 7.80 4.17 -5.43
CA LEU A 47 6.90 3.03 -5.35
C LEU A 47 6.04 2.87 -6.60
N ASN A 48 5.55 3.97 -7.15
CA ASN A 48 4.71 3.95 -8.34
C ASN A 48 5.41 3.35 -9.56
N LYS A 49 6.73 3.55 -9.67
CA LYS A 49 7.52 2.97 -10.76
C LYS A 49 7.58 1.45 -10.67
N TRP A 50 7.68 0.93 -9.45
CA TRP A 50 7.82 -0.51 -9.22
C TRP A 50 6.49 -1.25 -9.28
N ILE A 51 5.41 -0.58 -8.87
CA ILE A 51 4.07 -1.18 -8.85
C ILE A 51 3.54 -1.40 -10.26
N ASN A 52 3.71 -0.42 -11.13
CA ASN A 52 3.36 -0.42 -12.54
C ASN A 52 2.07 -1.21 -12.88
N ASN A 53 2.15 -2.52 -13.13
CA ASN A 53 1.01 -3.37 -13.47
C ASN A 53 0.45 -4.17 -12.29
N LYS A 54 0.91 -3.89 -11.09
CA LYS A 54 0.45 -4.62 -9.90
C LYS A 54 -0.82 -3.99 -9.33
N LYS A 55 -1.61 -4.78 -8.65
CA LYS A 55 -2.70 -4.23 -7.84
C LYS A 55 -2.10 -3.50 -6.64
N HIS A 56 -2.64 -2.33 -6.36
CA HIS A 56 -2.13 -1.48 -5.30
C HIS A 56 -3.29 -0.99 -4.44
N ILE A 57 -3.15 -1.18 -3.14
CA ILE A 57 -4.09 -0.66 -2.14
C ILE A 57 -3.35 0.34 -1.27
N LEU A 58 -3.83 1.57 -1.25
CA LEU A 58 -3.30 2.60 -0.38
C LEU A 58 -4.08 2.60 0.92
N VAL A 59 -3.38 2.36 2.02
CA VAL A 59 -3.95 2.33 3.37
C VAL A 59 -3.33 3.45 4.18
N ILE A 60 -4.16 4.22 4.86
CA ILE A 60 -3.68 5.27 5.75
C ILE A 60 -4.10 4.91 7.17
N ASN A 61 -3.13 4.51 7.97
CA ASN A 61 -3.31 4.08 9.34
C ASN A 61 -3.28 5.26 10.32
N ARG A 62 -3.72 5.06 11.53
CA ARG A 62 -3.79 6.06 12.58
C ARG A 62 -4.81 7.14 12.26
N SER A 63 -5.94 6.76 11.69
CA SER A 63 -7.04 7.68 11.40
C SER A 63 -7.61 8.33 12.67
N ASP A 64 -7.39 7.71 13.83
CA ASP A 64 -7.76 8.25 15.14
C ASP A 64 -7.02 9.54 15.49
N MET A 65 -5.88 9.80 14.86
CA MET A 65 -5.02 10.95 15.17
C MET A 65 -5.41 12.22 14.44
N ILE A 66 -6.38 12.16 13.54
CA ILE A 66 -6.85 13.34 12.81
C ILE A 66 -8.38 13.40 12.84
N SER A 67 -8.92 14.60 12.61
CA SER A 67 -10.37 14.80 12.64
C SER A 67 -11.05 14.24 11.39
N PRO A 68 -12.34 13.88 11.47
CA PRO A 68 -13.10 13.47 10.28
C PRO A 68 -13.09 14.49 9.15
N ASN A 69 -13.10 15.78 9.49
CA ASN A 69 -13.01 16.85 8.48
C ASN A 69 -11.68 16.81 7.74
N THR A 70 -10.59 16.54 8.47
CA THR A 70 -9.26 16.41 7.88
C THR A 70 -9.21 15.19 6.95
N ILE A 71 -9.81 14.06 7.35
CA ILE A 71 -9.91 12.87 6.51
C ILE A 71 -10.65 13.21 5.22
N ASN A 72 -11.78 13.92 5.30
CA ASN A 72 -12.54 14.30 4.13
C ASN A 72 -11.74 15.18 3.17
N SER A 73 -10.97 16.13 3.73
CA SER A 73 -10.11 17.00 2.92
C SER A 73 -9.02 16.19 2.21
N TRP A 74 -8.39 15.24 2.91
CA TRP A 74 -7.40 14.38 2.30
C TRP A 74 -8.01 13.48 1.23
N ASN A 75 -9.21 12.93 1.48
CA ASN A 75 -9.90 12.12 0.47
C ASN A 75 -10.13 12.89 -0.82
N LYS A 76 -10.57 14.13 -0.72
CA LYS A 76 -10.75 14.98 -1.91
C LYS A 76 -9.44 15.17 -2.66
N TRP A 77 -8.38 15.41 -1.93
CA TRP A 77 -7.06 15.60 -2.53
C TRP A 77 -6.57 14.33 -3.22
N PHE A 78 -6.63 13.18 -2.52
CA PHE A 78 -6.21 11.91 -3.10
C PHE A 78 -7.07 11.52 -4.30
N ASN A 79 -8.39 11.73 -4.21
CA ASN A 79 -9.29 11.41 -5.31
C ASN A 79 -8.99 12.25 -6.56
N SER A 80 -8.56 13.49 -6.38
CA SER A 80 -8.14 14.34 -7.49
C SER A 80 -6.88 13.82 -8.20
N LYS A 81 -6.13 12.93 -7.55
CA LYS A 81 -4.94 12.27 -8.10
C LYS A 81 -5.23 10.82 -8.51
N ASP A 82 -6.50 10.44 -8.65
CA ASP A 82 -6.92 9.07 -8.94
C ASP A 82 -6.47 8.04 -7.89
N GLN A 83 -6.38 8.48 -6.65
CA GLN A 83 -6.05 7.62 -5.52
C GLN A 83 -7.24 7.56 -4.55
N TYR A 84 -7.52 6.37 -4.05
CA TYR A 84 -8.67 6.11 -3.18
C TYR A 84 -8.21 5.39 -1.93
N PRO A 85 -7.63 6.12 -0.95
CA PRO A 85 -7.07 5.49 0.23
C PRO A 85 -8.14 4.89 1.13
N LEU A 86 -7.78 3.81 1.80
CA LEU A 86 -8.58 3.21 2.86
C LEU A 86 -8.00 3.67 4.20
N TRP A 87 -8.83 4.29 5.00
CA TRP A 87 -8.42 4.80 6.30
C TRP A 87 -8.67 3.74 7.36
N CYS A 88 -7.75 3.59 8.30
CA CYS A 88 -7.90 2.61 9.36
C CYS A 88 -7.24 3.05 10.66
N ASP A 89 -7.68 2.39 11.73
CA ASP A 89 -7.00 2.37 13.01
C ASP A 89 -6.74 0.90 13.32
N ALA A 90 -5.58 0.42 12.92
CA ALA A 90 -5.25 -1.00 13.01
C ALA A 90 -5.23 -1.50 14.45
N LYS A 91 -4.81 -0.66 15.38
CA LYS A 91 -4.76 -1.02 16.79
C LYS A 91 -6.14 -1.35 17.36
N ARG A 92 -7.18 -0.63 16.91
CA ARG A 92 -8.56 -0.84 17.34
C ARG A 92 -9.36 -1.72 16.37
N GLY A 93 -8.76 -2.13 15.28
CA GLY A 93 -9.42 -2.95 14.26
C GLY A 93 -10.40 -2.18 13.37
N ILE A 94 -10.40 -0.86 13.42
CA ILE A 94 -11.31 -0.03 12.62
C ILE A 94 -10.80 0.05 11.19
N GLY A 95 -11.68 -0.23 10.22
CA GLY A 95 -11.33 -0.16 8.80
C GLY A 95 -10.63 -1.41 8.25
N ILE A 96 -10.32 -2.38 9.09
CA ILE A 96 -9.59 -3.58 8.67
C ILE A 96 -10.44 -4.45 7.74
N LYS A 97 -11.75 -4.54 7.98
CA LYS A 97 -12.66 -5.33 7.12
C LYS A 97 -12.66 -4.83 5.69
N GLU A 98 -12.64 -3.53 5.49
CA GLU A 98 -12.62 -2.91 4.17
C GLU A 98 -11.31 -3.20 3.45
N ILE A 99 -10.20 -3.20 4.18
CA ILE A 99 -8.90 -3.54 3.63
C ILE A 99 -8.87 -5.00 3.20
N CYS A 100 -9.34 -5.89 4.05
CA CYS A 100 -9.42 -7.32 3.74
C CYS A 100 -10.33 -7.59 2.55
N LYS A 101 -11.47 -6.92 2.45
CA LYS A 101 -12.38 -7.04 1.32
C LYS A 101 -11.71 -6.58 0.03
N SER A 102 -11.06 -5.43 0.07
CA SER A 102 -10.35 -4.90 -1.09
C SER A 102 -9.23 -5.83 -1.55
N ALA A 103 -8.51 -6.43 -0.61
CA ALA A 103 -7.47 -7.40 -0.91
C ALA A 103 -8.04 -8.67 -1.55
N LYS A 104 -9.18 -9.17 -1.05
CA LYS A 104 -9.86 -10.33 -1.62
C LYS A 104 -10.37 -10.05 -3.02
N ASP A 105 -10.95 -8.88 -3.26
CA ASP A 105 -11.44 -8.47 -4.57
C ASP A 105 -10.27 -8.39 -5.57
N SER A 106 -9.14 -7.86 -5.13
CA SER A 106 -7.92 -7.82 -5.94
C SER A 106 -7.40 -9.21 -6.27
N ARG A 107 -7.46 -10.13 -5.32
CA ARG A 107 -7.07 -11.52 -5.52
C ARG A 107 -7.93 -12.19 -6.58
N SER A 108 -9.23 -12.02 -6.53
CA SER A 108 -10.15 -12.56 -7.51
C SER A 108 -9.79 -12.12 -8.92
N SER A 109 -9.52 -10.84 -9.10
CA SER A 109 -9.09 -10.27 -10.38
C SER A 109 -7.76 -10.85 -10.85
N ILE A 110 -6.82 -11.08 -9.95
CA ILE A 110 -5.51 -11.67 -10.26
C ILE A 110 -5.69 -13.13 -10.69
N ASP A 111 -6.50 -13.88 -9.97
CA ASP A 111 -6.78 -15.28 -10.27
C ASP A 111 -7.41 -15.43 -11.66
N ASP A 112 -8.36 -14.57 -12.01
CA ASP A 112 -8.96 -14.55 -13.34
C ASP A 112 -7.93 -14.31 -14.43
N ARG A 113 -6.99 -13.39 -14.22
CA ARG A 113 -5.92 -13.13 -15.17
C ARG A 113 -4.97 -14.33 -15.31
N ARG A 114 -4.67 -15.00 -14.22
CA ARG A 114 -3.83 -16.21 -14.24
C ARG A 114 -4.51 -17.33 -14.98
N LEU A 115 -5.79 -17.54 -14.76
CA LEU A 115 -6.56 -18.54 -15.49
C LEU A 115 -6.57 -18.25 -16.99
N SER A 116 -6.76 -17.00 -17.39
CA SER A 116 -6.76 -16.62 -18.80
C SER A 116 -5.40 -16.85 -19.49
N ARG A 117 -4.31 -16.87 -18.73
CA ARG A 117 -2.97 -17.16 -19.22
C ARG A 117 -2.61 -18.65 -19.14
N GLY A 118 -3.53 -19.50 -18.66
CA GLY A 118 -3.27 -20.91 -18.44
C GLY A 118 -2.39 -21.21 -17.23
N CYS A 119 -2.25 -20.27 -16.31
CA CYS A 119 -1.48 -20.49 -15.08
C CYS A 119 -2.30 -21.28 -14.07
N LEU A 120 -1.63 -22.18 -13.36
CA LEU A 120 -2.24 -22.90 -12.26
C LEU A 120 -2.50 -21.95 -11.10
N LEU A 121 -3.71 -22.03 -10.53
CA LEU A 121 -4.03 -21.29 -9.34
C LEU A 121 -3.49 -22.01 -8.11
N TYR A 122 -2.66 -21.31 -7.36
CA TYR A 122 -2.24 -21.74 -6.05
C TYR A 122 -3.17 -21.15 -5.00
N THR A 123 -4.01 -21.98 -4.41
CA THR A 123 -4.52 -21.67 -3.10
C THR A 123 -3.45 -22.12 -2.12
N SER A 124 -2.61 -21.20 -1.70
CA SER A 124 -1.76 -21.52 -0.58
C SER A 124 -2.65 -21.76 0.64
N PRO A 125 -2.47 -22.86 1.34
CA PRO A 125 -3.16 -23.03 2.61
C PRO A 125 -2.78 -21.85 3.51
N SER A 126 -3.79 -21.20 4.07
CA SER A 126 -3.58 -20.13 5.03
C SER A 126 -2.73 -20.68 6.17
N PRO A 127 -1.60 -20.15 6.38
CA PRO A 127 -0.84 -20.58 7.54
C PRO A 127 -1.61 -20.17 8.74
N ARG A 128 -2.03 -20.66 9.24
CA ARG A 128 -2.60 -20.35 10.21
C ARG A 128 -2.93 -19.37 10.49
N ASP A 129 -3.34 -19.57 10.39
CA ASP A 129 -3.55 -18.93 10.37
C ASP A 129 -3.59 -18.36 11.05
#